data_96c1443d36da3f5af1ff1a1a2d2b6a81
#
_entry.id   96c1443d36da3f5af1ff1a1a2d2b6a81
#
_cell.length_a   1.000
_cell.length_b   1.000
_cell.length_c   1.000
_cell.angle_alpha   90.00
_cell.angle_beta   90.00
_cell.angle_gamma   90.00
#
_symmetry.space_group_name_H-M   'P 1'
#
loop_
_entity.id
_entity.type
_entity.pdbx_description
1 polymer ?
#
loop_
_entity_poly.entity_id
_entity_poly.type
_entity_poly.pdbx_seq_one_letter_code
_entity_poly.pdbx_strand_id
1 'polypeptide(L)'
;MTGRPFRVLFLCTGNSARSQMAEALLNWKGKGRFEAQSAGSRPADRVNAHAIATLEAYHIPWAGRAPRGIDGLEREPWDFVITVCDRAKESCPIFPGQPMLAHWGMLDPAEVEGDEVTKRAAFRDAFLLLSRRIDLLLALPLEKLERMALEARVRAVGDAR
;
A
#
# COMPACT_ATOMS: atom_id res chain seq x y z
N MET A 1 -21.08 4.74 12.95
CA MET A 1 -20.62 3.82 11.96
C MET A 1 -20.26 4.54 10.69
N THR A 2 -19.20 4.22 10.13
CA THR A 2 -18.66 5.00 9.05
C THR A 2 -19.20 4.63 7.69
N GLY A 3 -19.63 3.55 7.36
CA GLY A 3 -20.09 3.18 6.04
C GLY A 3 -19.08 3.32 4.91
N ARG A 4 -18.03 4.08 5.08
CA ARG A 4 -17.01 4.32 4.03
C ARG A 4 -15.75 3.51 4.32
N PRO A 5 -15.23 2.73 3.33
CA PRO A 5 -13.97 2.05 3.52
C PRO A 5 -12.80 3.04 3.64
N PHE A 6 -11.77 2.64 4.35
CA PHE A 6 -10.52 3.40 4.38
C PHE A 6 -9.84 3.29 3.02
N ARG A 7 -9.37 4.40 2.48
CA ARG A 7 -8.67 4.43 1.21
C ARG A 7 -7.18 4.46 1.44
N VAL A 8 -6.47 3.51 0.85
CA VAL A 8 -5.03 3.33 1.04
C VAL A 8 -4.33 3.37 -0.31
N LEU A 9 -3.29 4.18 -0.43
CA LEU A 9 -2.45 4.23 -1.61
C LEU A 9 -1.07 3.66 -1.27
N PHE A 10 -0.67 2.60 -1.97
CA PHE A 10 0.68 2.04 -1.86
C PHE A 10 1.56 2.61 -2.95
N LEU A 11 2.72 3.12 -2.58
CA LEU A 11 3.68 3.70 -3.51
C LEU A 11 4.99 2.93 -3.53
N CYS A 12 5.50 2.67 -4.74
CA CYS A 12 6.84 2.16 -4.94
C CYS A 12 7.41 2.80 -6.20
N THR A 13 8.58 2.39 -6.66
CA THR A 13 9.19 2.99 -7.85
C THR A 13 8.48 2.55 -9.12
N GLY A 14 8.46 1.26 -9.40
CA GLY A 14 7.96 0.73 -10.67
C GLY A 14 6.48 0.38 -10.70
N ASN A 15 5.85 0.28 -9.56
CA ASN A 15 4.47 -0.21 -9.46
C ASN A 15 4.28 -1.56 -10.17
N SER A 16 5.32 -2.40 -10.13
CA SER A 16 5.31 -3.66 -10.86
C SER A 16 5.33 -4.90 -9.97
N ALA A 17 5.71 -4.78 -8.71
CA ALA A 17 5.81 -5.93 -7.80
C ALA A 17 5.27 -5.61 -6.41
N ARG A 18 6.07 -4.96 -5.55
CA ARG A 18 5.73 -4.77 -4.13
C ARG A 18 4.40 -4.06 -3.92
N SER A 19 4.18 -2.93 -4.56
CA SER A 19 2.94 -2.17 -4.38
C SER A 19 1.73 -2.87 -5.01
N GLN A 20 1.93 -3.60 -6.10
CA GLN A 20 0.85 -4.38 -6.72
C GLN A 20 0.42 -5.54 -5.81
N MET A 21 1.38 -6.24 -5.21
CA MET A 21 1.06 -7.31 -4.26
C MET A 21 0.37 -6.76 -3.02
N ALA A 22 0.83 -5.60 -2.51
CA ALA A 22 0.20 -4.96 -1.36
C ALA A 22 -1.24 -4.55 -1.66
N GLU A 23 -1.48 -3.95 -2.82
CA GLU A 23 -2.84 -3.58 -3.25
C GLU A 23 -3.75 -4.80 -3.29
N ALA A 24 -3.31 -5.87 -3.95
CA ALA A 24 -4.12 -7.08 -4.09
C ALA A 24 -4.42 -7.72 -2.73
N LEU A 25 -3.40 -7.80 -1.87
CA LEU A 25 -3.55 -8.37 -0.52
C LEU A 25 -4.54 -7.57 0.33
N LEU A 26 -4.42 -6.26 0.36
CA LEU A 26 -5.29 -5.44 1.19
C LEU A 26 -6.73 -5.45 0.68
N ASN A 27 -6.93 -5.41 -0.63
CA ASN A 27 -8.26 -5.50 -1.20
C ASN A 27 -8.92 -6.84 -0.90
N TRP A 28 -8.15 -7.91 -0.83
CA TRP A 28 -8.67 -9.23 -0.49
C TRP A 28 -8.93 -9.39 1.01
N LYS A 29 -7.91 -9.14 1.82
CA LYS A 29 -8.00 -9.34 3.27
C LYS A 29 -8.87 -8.32 3.97
N GLY A 30 -8.86 -7.08 3.45
CA GLY A 30 -9.60 -5.96 4.03
C GLY A 30 -10.91 -5.66 3.32
N LYS A 31 -11.44 -6.59 2.54
CA LYS A 31 -12.65 -6.38 1.76
C LYS A 31 -13.79 -5.82 2.60
N GLY A 32 -14.41 -4.76 2.11
CA GLY A 32 -15.50 -4.07 2.82
C GLY A 32 -15.04 -3.04 3.84
N ARG A 33 -13.80 -3.12 4.30
CA ARG A 33 -13.24 -2.17 5.27
C ARG A 33 -12.16 -1.29 4.65
N PHE A 34 -11.46 -1.78 3.65
CA PHE A 34 -10.39 -1.07 2.95
C PHE A 34 -10.57 -1.10 1.44
N GLU A 35 -10.08 -0.06 0.81
CA GLU A 35 -10.03 0.09 -0.64
C GLU A 35 -8.63 0.53 -1.00
N ALA A 36 -7.83 -0.34 -1.59
CA ALA A 36 -6.43 -0.09 -1.86
C ALA A 36 -6.16 0.16 -3.34
N GLN A 37 -5.24 1.06 -3.60
CA GLN A 37 -4.70 1.31 -4.94
C GLN A 37 -3.18 1.44 -4.82
N SER A 38 -2.49 1.41 -5.95
CA SER A 38 -1.05 1.52 -5.97
C SER A 38 -0.57 2.33 -7.17
N ALA A 39 0.62 2.91 -7.04
CA ALA A 39 1.24 3.70 -8.10
C ALA A 39 2.76 3.71 -7.93
N GLY A 40 3.47 4.20 -8.92
CA GLY A 40 4.92 4.31 -8.87
C GLY A 40 5.42 5.65 -9.39
N SER A 41 6.60 6.06 -8.89
CA SER A 41 7.24 7.28 -9.36
C SER A 41 7.78 7.13 -10.79
N ARG A 42 8.12 5.90 -11.18
CA ARG A 42 8.57 5.56 -12.53
C ARG A 42 7.90 4.24 -12.93
N PRO A 43 6.62 4.29 -13.34
CA PRO A 43 5.90 3.05 -13.60
C PRO A 43 6.52 2.23 -14.72
N ALA A 44 6.62 0.93 -14.48
CA ALA A 44 7.09 -0.03 -15.47
C ALA A 44 6.02 -0.25 -16.55
N ASP A 45 6.39 -0.93 -17.62
CA ASP A 45 5.45 -1.21 -18.70
C ASP A 45 4.39 -2.24 -18.33
N ARG A 46 4.75 -3.17 -17.44
CA ARG A 46 3.85 -4.25 -17.03
C ARG A 46 4.13 -4.70 -15.60
N VAL A 47 3.16 -5.37 -15.01
CA VAL A 47 3.33 -5.99 -13.70
C VAL A 47 4.28 -7.18 -13.84
N ASN A 48 5.16 -7.35 -12.86
CA ASN A 48 6.15 -8.42 -12.84
C ASN A 48 5.47 -9.80 -12.82
N ALA A 49 5.91 -10.68 -13.71
CA ALA A 49 5.32 -12.02 -13.83
C ALA A 49 5.43 -12.84 -12.55
N HIS A 50 6.54 -12.69 -11.81
CA HIS A 50 6.70 -13.40 -10.53
C HIS A 50 5.73 -12.88 -9.47
N ALA A 51 5.41 -11.59 -9.49
CA ALA A 51 4.42 -11.03 -8.58
C ALA A 51 3.04 -11.63 -8.85
N ILE A 52 2.66 -11.70 -10.12
CA ILE A 52 1.39 -12.30 -10.53
C ILE A 52 1.34 -13.78 -10.13
N ALA A 53 2.41 -14.52 -10.42
CA ALA A 53 2.49 -15.95 -10.10
C ALA A 53 2.40 -16.19 -8.59
N THR A 54 3.01 -15.31 -7.79
CA THR A 54 2.94 -15.41 -6.33
C THR A 54 1.52 -15.19 -5.83
N LEU A 55 0.85 -14.17 -6.34
CA LEU A 55 -0.55 -13.91 -5.98
C LEU A 55 -1.44 -15.10 -6.35
N GLU A 56 -1.26 -15.66 -7.54
CA GLU A 56 -2.01 -16.83 -7.98
C GLU A 56 -1.76 -18.05 -7.09
N ALA A 57 -0.49 -18.28 -6.70
CA ALA A 57 -0.12 -19.40 -5.85
C ALA A 57 -0.81 -19.35 -4.49
N TYR A 58 -1.06 -18.15 -3.97
CA TYR A 58 -1.74 -17.95 -2.69
C TYR A 58 -3.22 -17.62 -2.85
N HIS A 59 -3.76 -17.78 -4.06
CA HIS A 59 -5.17 -17.57 -4.37
C HIS A 59 -5.67 -16.16 -4.04
N ILE A 60 -4.81 -15.17 -4.22
CA ILE A 60 -5.17 -13.76 -4.04
C ILE A 60 -5.61 -13.21 -5.40
N PRO A 61 -6.86 -12.73 -5.54
CA PRO A 61 -7.32 -12.14 -6.79
C PRO A 61 -6.49 -10.91 -7.18
N TRP A 62 -6.13 -10.81 -8.45
CA TRP A 62 -5.41 -9.68 -8.98
C TRP A 62 -6.25 -9.01 -10.06
N ALA A 63 -6.44 -7.68 -9.96
CA ALA A 63 -7.34 -6.95 -10.82
C ALA A 63 -6.88 -6.77 -12.27
N GLY A 64 -5.63 -7.13 -12.57
CA GLY A 64 -5.09 -7.01 -13.93
C GLY A 64 -4.68 -5.60 -14.30
N ARG A 65 -4.60 -4.68 -13.35
CA ARG A 65 -4.25 -3.31 -13.63
C ARG A 65 -2.78 -3.16 -14.02
N ALA A 66 -2.52 -2.39 -15.09
CA ALA A 66 -1.17 -2.05 -15.48
C ALA A 66 -0.53 -1.09 -14.45
N PRO A 67 0.81 -1.06 -14.38
CA PRO A 67 1.48 -0.05 -13.57
C PRO A 67 1.06 1.35 -13.98
N ARG A 68 0.98 2.26 -13.00
CA ARG A 68 0.60 3.65 -13.27
C ARG A 68 1.41 4.62 -12.43
N GLY A 69 1.48 5.87 -12.91
CA GLY A 69 2.15 6.94 -12.20
C GLY A 69 1.30 7.55 -11.10
N ILE A 70 1.93 8.40 -10.31
CA ILE A 70 1.29 9.05 -9.16
C ILE A 70 0.44 10.25 -9.61
N ASP A 71 0.75 10.84 -10.76
CA ASP A 71 0.11 12.07 -11.23
C ASP A 71 -1.41 12.01 -11.15
N GLY A 72 -1.98 12.99 -10.49
CA GLY A 72 -3.42 13.09 -10.30
C GLY A 72 -3.96 12.37 -9.06
N LEU A 73 -3.26 11.36 -8.59
CA LEU A 73 -3.70 10.58 -7.43
C LEU A 73 -3.58 11.38 -6.13
N GLU A 74 -2.63 12.30 -6.06
CA GLU A 74 -2.44 13.14 -4.87
C GLU A 74 -3.64 14.04 -4.58
N ARG A 75 -4.53 14.22 -5.55
CA ARG A 75 -5.75 15.03 -5.39
C ARG A 75 -6.93 14.23 -4.85
N GLU A 76 -6.81 12.90 -4.81
CA GLU A 76 -7.87 12.05 -4.29
C GLU A 76 -7.81 11.96 -2.77
N PRO A 77 -8.94 11.71 -2.11
CA PRO A 77 -8.98 11.62 -0.64
C PRO A 77 -8.43 10.27 -0.16
N TRP A 78 -7.19 10.25 0.25
CA TRP A 78 -6.55 9.06 0.84
C TRP A 78 -6.58 9.16 2.36
N ASP A 79 -6.85 8.03 3.02
CA ASP A 79 -6.73 7.95 4.48
C ASP A 79 -5.29 7.59 4.86
N PHE A 80 -4.66 6.73 4.07
CA PHE A 80 -3.28 6.30 4.28
C PHE A 80 -2.52 6.32 2.97
N VAL A 81 -1.27 6.75 3.04
CA VAL A 81 -0.31 6.62 1.94
C VAL A 81 0.89 5.86 2.49
N ILE A 82 1.15 4.69 1.94
CA ILE A 82 2.19 3.79 2.43
C ILE A 82 3.23 3.57 1.34
N THR A 83 4.47 4.01 1.59
CA THR A 83 5.57 3.75 0.68
C THR A 83 6.21 2.41 1.03
N VAL A 84 6.54 1.62 0.01
CA VAL A 84 7.12 0.29 0.20
C VAL A 84 8.56 0.17 -0.30
N CYS A 85 9.11 1.23 -0.84
CA CYS A 85 10.54 1.31 -1.17
C CYS A 85 11.07 2.68 -0.79
N ASP A 86 12.40 2.76 -0.56
CA ASP A 86 13.02 4.00 -0.10
C ASP A 86 12.93 5.13 -1.12
N ARG A 87 13.04 4.82 -2.41
CA ARG A 87 12.90 5.81 -3.48
C ARG A 87 11.52 6.44 -3.50
N ALA A 88 10.48 5.64 -3.28
CA ALA A 88 9.12 6.15 -3.21
C ALA A 88 8.93 7.06 -2.01
N LYS A 89 9.59 6.74 -0.89
CA LYS A 89 9.57 7.59 0.30
C LYS A 89 10.15 8.96 -0.02
N GLU A 90 11.29 9.01 -0.73
CA GLU A 90 11.95 10.25 -1.11
C GLU A 90 11.17 11.05 -2.15
N SER A 91 10.48 10.36 -3.05
CA SER A 91 9.74 10.96 -4.15
C SER A 91 8.28 11.19 -3.84
N CYS A 92 7.85 10.92 -2.62
CA CYS A 92 6.44 11.02 -2.23
C CYS A 92 5.97 12.48 -2.34
N PRO A 93 4.93 12.75 -3.13
CA PRO A 93 4.43 14.11 -3.25
C PRO A 93 3.71 14.55 -1.98
N ILE A 94 3.43 15.83 -1.89
CA ILE A 94 2.61 16.37 -0.81
C ILE A 94 1.16 16.05 -1.12
N PHE A 95 0.46 15.48 -0.15
CA PHE A 95 -0.96 15.17 -0.29
C PHE A 95 -1.79 16.22 0.45
N PRO A 96 -2.57 17.04 -0.28
CA PRO A 96 -3.34 18.12 0.35
C PRO A 96 -4.29 17.68 1.46
N GLY A 97 -4.84 16.47 1.34
CA GLY A 97 -5.76 15.93 2.33
C GLY A 97 -5.12 15.48 3.63
N GLN A 98 -3.80 15.58 3.74
CA GLN A 98 -3.03 15.17 4.92
C GLN A 98 -3.34 13.74 5.38
N PRO A 99 -3.20 12.75 4.48
CA PRO A 99 -3.37 11.36 4.89
C PRO A 99 -2.28 10.95 5.89
N MET A 100 -2.53 9.88 6.61
CA MET A 100 -1.48 9.30 7.46
C MET A 100 -0.42 8.67 6.54
N LEU A 101 0.83 9.10 6.72
CA LEU A 101 1.96 8.58 5.94
C LEU A 101 2.69 7.50 6.73
N ALA A 102 2.99 6.40 6.06
CA ALA A 102 3.79 5.33 6.65
C ALA A 102 4.80 4.81 5.64
N HIS A 103 5.88 4.26 6.13
CA HIS A 103 6.90 3.65 5.28
C HIS A 103 7.09 2.20 5.69
N TRP A 104 6.76 1.29 4.77
CA TRP A 104 6.95 -0.15 4.93
C TRP A 104 8.08 -0.62 4.03
N GLY A 105 9.29 -0.12 4.27
CA GLY A 105 10.45 -0.43 3.45
C GLY A 105 10.75 -1.91 3.40
N MET A 106 11.16 -2.40 2.23
CA MET A 106 11.52 -3.78 2.01
C MET A 106 12.38 -3.92 0.77
N LEU A 107 13.16 -4.98 0.72
CA LEU A 107 14.00 -5.27 -0.44
C LEU A 107 13.12 -5.52 -1.67
N ASP A 108 13.64 -5.11 -2.82
CA ASP A 108 12.96 -5.36 -4.09
C ASP A 108 13.22 -6.81 -4.52
N PRO A 109 12.20 -7.68 -4.51
CA PRO A 109 12.41 -9.07 -4.92
C PRO A 109 12.79 -9.20 -6.39
N ALA A 110 12.45 -8.21 -7.22
CA ALA A 110 12.81 -8.23 -8.64
C ALA A 110 14.32 -8.03 -8.88
N GLU A 111 15.04 -7.48 -7.90
CA GLU A 111 16.49 -7.27 -7.99
C GLU A 111 17.30 -8.47 -7.51
N VAL A 112 16.66 -9.49 -6.97
CA VAL A 112 17.35 -10.69 -6.51
C VAL A 112 17.88 -11.47 -7.71
N GLU A 113 19.19 -11.73 -7.68
CA GLU A 113 19.85 -12.51 -8.71
C GLU A 113 19.88 -14.00 -8.34
N GLY A 114 19.98 -14.86 -9.33
CA GLY A 114 20.03 -16.29 -9.14
C GLY A 114 19.12 -17.03 -10.10
N ASP A 115 18.88 -18.31 -9.79
CA ASP A 115 17.99 -19.13 -10.59
C ASP A 115 16.51 -18.86 -10.31
N GLU A 116 15.63 -19.56 -11.03
CA GLU A 116 14.19 -19.39 -10.85
C GLU A 116 13.71 -19.71 -9.44
N VAL A 117 14.28 -20.73 -8.82
CA VAL A 117 13.90 -21.12 -7.46
C VAL A 117 14.23 -20.00 -6.48
N THR A 118 15.40 -19.39 -6.62
CA THR A 118 15.84 -18.28 -5.77
C THR A 118 14.93 -17.06 -5.97
N LYS A 119 14.60 -16.74 -7.21
CA LYS A 119 13.73 -15.60 -7.53
C LYS A 119 12.33 -15.80 -7.00
N ARG A 120 11.75 -16.99 -7.17
CA ARG A 120 10.42 -17.29 -6.63
C ARG A 120 10.40 -17.19 -5.12
N ALA A 121 11.46 -17.65 -4.46
CA ALA A 121 11.57 -17.55 -3.01
C ALA A 121 11.61 -16.10 -2.57
N ALA A 122 12.30 -15.22 -3.30
CA ALA A 122 12.35 -13.80 -2.98
C ALA A 122 10.97 -13.14 -3.07
N PHE A 123 10.20 -13.47 -4.10
CA PHE A 123 8.83 -12.96 -4.24
C PHE A 123 7.90 -13.51 -3.18
N ARG A 124 8.03 -14.79 -2.84
CA ARG A 124 7.27 -15.39 -1.76
C ARG A 124 7.57 -14.70 -0.43
N ASP A 125 8.84 -14.46 -0.12
CA ASP A 125 9.24 -13.81 1.12
C ASP A 125 8.70 -12.38 1.19
N ALA A 126 8.76 -11.64 0.08
CA ALA A 126 8.20 -10.30 -0.01
C ALA A 126 6.69 -10.33 0.22
N PHE A 127 5.99 -11.28 -0.41
CA PHE A 127 4.56 -11.47 -0.26
C PHE A 127 4.19 -11.75 1.20
N LEU A 128 4.91 -12.67 1.85
CA LEU A 128 4.63 -13.03 3.25
C LEU A 128 4.88 -11.87 4.19
N LEU A 129 5.91 -11.07 3.95
CA LEU A 129 6.17 -9.86 4.74
C LEU A 129 5.04 -8.85 4.59
N LEU A 130 4.59 -8.60 3.37
CA LEU A 130 3.45 -7.71 3.11
C LEU A 130 2.18 -8.23 3.75
N SER A 131 1.93 -9.53 3.63
CA SER A 131 0.76 -10.18 4.22
C SER A 131 0.74 -9.98 5.74
N ARG A 132 1.87 -10.16 6.39
CA ARG A 132 2.00 -9.96 7.83
C ARG A 132 1.74 -8.51 8.23
N ARG A 133 2.32 -7.56 7.49
CA ARG A 133 2.12 -6.13 7.76
C ARG A 133 0.66 -5.73 7.58
N ILE A 134 0.01 -6.26 6.56
CA ILE A 134 -1.40 -6.01 6.32
C ILE A 134 -2.25 -6.62 7.44
N ASP A 135 -1.94 -7.83 7.89
CA ASP A 135 -2.65 -8.43 9.02
C ASP A 135 -2.54 -7.56 10.28
N LEU A 136 -1.37 -6.98 10.52
CA LEU A 136 -1.18 -6.07 11.66
C LEU A 136 -2.00 -4.79 11.48
N LEU A 137 -2.06 -4.26 10.27
CA LEU A 137 -2.90 -3.09 9.98
C LEU A 137 -4.37 -3.39 10.23
N LEU A 138 -4.84 -4.56 9.78
CA LEU A 138 -6.23 -4.99 9.96
C LEU A 138 -6.60 -5.19 11.43
N ALA A 139 -5.62 -5.51 12.26
CA ALA A 139 -5.84 -5.70 13.70
C ALA A 139 -5.95 -4.38 14.48
N LEU A 140 -5.59 -3.25 13.87
CA LEU A 140 -5.68 -1.96 14.54
C LEU A 140 -7.13 -1.50 14.64
N PRO A 141 -7.53 -0.91 15.78
CA PRO A 141 -8.88 -0.35 15.93
C PRO A 141 -8.98 1.04 15.27
N LEU A 142 -8.86 1.07 13.94
CA LEU A 142 -8.72 2.32 13.18
C LEU A 142 -9.89 3.27 13.37
N GLU A 143 -11.11 2.76 13.42
CA GLU A 143 -12.30 3.59 13.60
C GLU A 143 -12.30 4.29 14.97
N LYS A 144 -11.83 3.58 15.99
CA LYS A 144 -11.69 4.15 17.33
C LYS A 144 -10.57 5.19 17.38
N LEU A 145 -9.43 4.87 16.75
CA LEU A 145 -8.29 5.78 16.69
C LEU A 145 -8.63 7.06 15.92
N GLU A 146 -9.40 6.92 14.84
CA GLU A 146 -9.87 8.05 14.06
C GLU A 146 -10.72 8.99 14.89
N ARG A 147 -11.65 8.45 15.69
CA ARG A 147 -12.49 9.26 16.61
C ARG A 147 -11.64 9.96 17.65
N MET A 148 -10.69 9.25 18.24
CA MET A 148 -9.79 9.83 19.24
C MET A 148 -8.96 10.98 18.67
N ALA A 149 -8.47 10.83 17.45
CA ALA A 149 -7.73 11.88 16.77
C ALA A 149 -8.61 13.10 16.49
N LEU A 150 -9.84 12.87 16.07
CA LEU A 150 -10.79 13.95 15.81
C LEU A 150 -11.14 14.68 17.10
N GLU A 151 -11.40 13.94 18.16
CA GLU A 151 -11.68 14.53 19.48
C GLU A 151 -10.53 15.39 19.97
N ALA A 152 -9.28 14.93 19.78
CA ALA A 152 -8.09 15.69 20.14
C ALA A 152 -7.98 16.99 19.36
N ARG A 153 -8.32 16.96 18.07
CA ARG A 153 -8.30 18.16 17.23
C ARG A 153 -9.36 19.17 17.65
N VAL A 154 -10.56 18.69 17.95
CA VAL A 154 -11.65 19.54 18.41
C VAL A 154 -11.29 20.21 19.75
N ARG A 155 -10.72 19.42 20.65
CA ARG A 155 -10.25 19.94 21.93
C ARG A 155 -9.17 21.01 21.74
N ALA A 156 -8.24 20.80 20.83
CA ALA A 156 -7.19 21.77 20.52
C ALA A 156 -7.74 23.10 20.01
N VAL A 157 -8.85 23.08 19.30
CA VAL A 157 -9.55 24.30 18.86
C VAL A 157 -9.99 25.14 20.05
N GLY A 158 -10.48 24.49 21.08
CA GLY A 158 -10.90 25.17 22.31
C GLY A 158 -9.73 25.78 23.08
N ASP A 159 -8.53 25.28 22.89
CA ASP A 159 -7.32 25.77 23.55
C ASP A 159 -6.60 26.86 22.71
N ALA A 160 -7.03 27.09 21.48
CA ALA A 160 -6.42 28.08 20.59
C ALA A 160 -6.66 29.50 21.11
N ARG A 161 -5.65 30.38 20.93
CA ARG A 161 -5.73 31.76 21.37
C ARG A 161 -5.54 32.74 20.21
#